data_4bb0e70590325743ff58694c7e964c61
#
_entry.id   4bb0e70590325743ff58694c7e964c61
#
_cell.length_a   1.000
_cell.length_b   1.000
_cell.length_c   1.000
_cell.angle_alpha   90.00
_cell.angle_beta   90.00
_cell.angle_gamma   90.00
#
_symmetry.space_group_name_H-M   'P 1'
#
loop_
_entity.id
_entity.type
_entity.pdbx_description
1 polymer ?
#
loop_
_entity_poly.entity_id
_entity_poly.type
_entity_poly.pdbx_seq_one_letter_code
_entity_poly.pdbx_strand_id
1 'polypeptide(L)'
;YWYPKLFEGKDPRYLEIFSDKVNNEKFPYDETLIRDERDHEGMWKARLKYLCESLDIDKDIVSVHDHHESHAYYGYISSPYRDNASLIYTMDGGGDNANGTVSIGRPGQALQEISRSANCNIGRMYRYATLLLGMRPADHEYKLMGLAAYNSEKYGKSAYDIYAETLQVDGLGFKYKKDIKDHFWYFKDKLEGQRFDAVAYGIQKRCEVLLTEWISNGVKETGIGNIIMSGG
;
A
#
# COMPACT_ATOMS: atom_id res chain seq x y z
N TYR A 1 -7.84 15.72 3.40
CA TYR A 1 -9.25 16.13 3.35
C TYR A 1 -10.20 15.05 3.90
N TRP A 2 -10.01 13.79 3.52
CA TRP A 2 -10.84 12.65 3.95
C TRP A 2 -10.42 12.01 5.27
N TYR A 3 -9.23 12.31 5.74
CA TYR A 3 -8.67 11.73 6.97
C TYR A 3 -9.58 11.89 8.19
N PRO A 4 -10.16 13.06 8.49
CA PRO A 4 -11.04 13.22 9.64
C PRO A 4 -12.28 12.32 9.58
N LYS A 5 -12.90 12.17 8.40
CA LYS A 5 -14.09 11.32 8.21
C LYS A 5 -13.78 9.83 8.34
N LEU A 6 -12.60 9.38 7.86
CA LEU A 6 -12.14 8.00 8.00
C LEU A 6 -11.92 7.58 9.45
N PHE A 7 -11.66 8.55 10.33
CA PHE A 7 -11.36 8.31 11.74
C PHE A 7 -12.50 8.73 12.69
N GLU A 8 -13.62 9.17 12.15
CA GLU A 8 -14.78 9.52 12.94
C GLU A 8 -15.24 8.32 13.79
N GLY A 9 -15.34 8.52 15.11
CA GLY A 9 -15.65 7.45 16.07
C GLY A 9 -14.47 6.56 16.48
N LYS A 10 -13.24 6.83 16.03
CA LYS A 10 -12.03 6.14 16.47
C LYS A 10 -11.45 6.77 17.75
N ASP A 11 -10.61 5.99 18.44
CA ASP A 11 -9.93 6.45 19.66
C ASP A 11 -9.16 7.76 19.39
N PRO A 12 -9.34 8.80 20.22
CA PRO A 12 -8.64 10.07 20.07
C PRO A 12 -7.10 9.92 20.00
N ARG A 13 -6.51 8.95 20.69
CA ARG A 13 -5.07 8.66 20.64
C ARG A 13 -4.61 8.18 19.27
N TYR A 14 -5.48 7.50 18.53
CA TYR A 14 -5.23 7.11 17.16
C TYR A 14 -5.25 8.32 16.22
N LEU A 15 -6.11 9.30 16.50
CA LEU A 15 -6.19 10.57 15.77
C LEU A 15 -4.98 11.46 16.05
N GLU A 16 -4.54 11.56 17.30
CA GLU A 16 -3.38 12.39 17.70
C GLU A 16 -2.11 12.02 16.92
N ILE A 17 -1.85 10.75 16.73
CA ILE A 17 -0.67 10.27 16.00
C ILE A 17 -0.67 10.69 14.53
N PHE A 18 -1.85 10.87 13.95
CA PHE A 18 -2.03 11.32 12.57
C PHE A 18 -2.36 12.81 12.46
N SER A 19 -2.67 13.50 13.56
CA SER A 19 -3.13 14.88 13.55
C SER A 19 -2.10 15.86 13.00
N ASP A 20 -0.82 15.61 13.26
CA ASP A 20 0.27 16.43 12.75
C ASP A 20 0.41 16.41 11.22
N LYS A 21 -0.23 15.42 10.58
CA LYS A 21 -0.25 15.25 9.12
C LYS A 21 -1.58 15.64 8.48
N VAL A 22 -2.59 15.93 9.29
CA VAL A 22 -3.87 16.43 8.78
C VAL A 22 -3.71 17.92 8.57
N ASN A 23 -3.50 18.32 7.33
CA ASN A 23 -3.66 19.72 6.96
C ASN A 23 -5.14 20.08 7.13
N ASN A 24 -5.44 20.90 8.14
CA ASN A 24 -6.78 21.41 8.41
C ASN A 24 -7.20 22.49 7.39
N GLU A 25 -6.33 22.89 6.48
CA GLU A 25 -6.71 23.74 5.36
C GLU A 25 -7.66 22.95 4.45
N LYS A 26 -8.86 23.43 4.34
CA LYS A 26 -9.81 22.92 3.37
C LYS A 26 -9.33 23.29 1.99
N PHE A 27 -9.00 22.30 1.19
CA PHE A 27 -8.86 22.55 -0.25
C PHE A 27 -10.21 23.03 -0.79
N PRO A 28 -10.22 24.09 -1.61
CA PRO A 28 -11.45 24.65 -2.16
C PRO A 28 -11.98 23.78 -3.31
N TYR A 29 -12.15 22.49 -3.07
CA TYR A 29 -12.80 21.59 -4.01
C TYR A 29 -14.30 21.88 -4.08
N ASP A 30 -14.84 21.72 -5.28
CA ASP A 30 -16.28 21.73 -5.48
C ASP A 30 -16.89 20.43 -4.93
N GLU A 31 -17.33 20.49 -3.68
CA GLU A 31 -17.89 19.33 -2.98
C GLU A 31 -19.22 18.85 -3.61
N THR A 32 -19.89 19.67 -4.42
CA THR A 32 -21.12 19.28 -5.11
C THR A 32 -20.87 18.19 -6.17
N LEU A 33 -19.63 18.05 -6.61
CA LEU A 33 -19.23 17.00 -7.54
C LEU A 33 -19.01 15.64 -6.87
N ILE A 34 -19.03 15.56 -5.54
CA ILE A 34 -18.69 14.38 -4.76
C ILE A 34 -19.92 13.89 -4.02
N ARG A 35 -20.43 12.72 -4.35
CA ARG A 35 -21.67 12.14 -3.75
C ARG A 35 -21.41 11.61 -2.33
N ASP A 36 -20.33 10.90 -2.13
CA ASP A 36 -19.94 10.30 -0.86
C ASP A 36 -18.43 10.04 -0.79
N GLU A 37 -17.97 9.50 0.31
CA GLU A 37 -16.55 9.22 0.57
C GLU A 37 -15.92 8.12 -0.32
N ARG A 38 -16.74 7.38 -1.09
CA ARG A 38 -16.32 6.33 -2.03
C ARG A 38 -16.46 6.77 -3.49
N ASP A 39 -16.93 8.00 -3.72
CA ASP A 39 -17.10 8.54 -5.06
C ASP A 39 -15.76 8.99 -5.67
N HIS A 40 -14.98 8.03 -6.10
CA HIS A 40 -13.67 8.29 -6.72
C HIS A 40 -13.79 9.15 -7.99
N GLU A 41 -14.84 8.93 -8.78
CA GLU A 41 -15.07 9.72 -10.00
C GLU A 41 -15.38 11.17 -9.69
N GLY A 42 -16.27 11.42 -8.71
CA GLY A 42 -16.58 12.77 -8.25
C GLY A 42 -15.35 13.47 -7.66
N MET A 43 -14.55 12.76 -6.87
CA MET A 43 -13.28 13.28 -6.35
C MET A 43 -12.29 13.68 -7.47
N TRP A 44 -12.16 12.85 -8.50
CA TRP A 44 -11.32 13.16 -9.65
C TRP A 44 -11.81 14.40 -10.39
N LYS A 45 -13.12 14.51 -10.64
CA LYS A 45 -13.72 15.69 -11.28
C LYS A 45 -13.46 16.96 -10.48
N ALA A 46 -13.63 16.91 -9.16
CA ALA A 46 -13.38 18.06 -8.28
C ALA A 46 -11.91 18.48 -8.27
N ARG A 47 -10.98 17.52 -8.24
CA ARG A 47 -9.54 17.80 -8.33
C ARG A 47 -9.14 18.36 -9.66
N LEU A 48 -9.63 17.80 -10.77
CA LEU A 48 -9.34 18.28 -12.11
C LEU A 48 -9.84 19.71 -12.31
N LYS A 49 -11.09 20.00 -11.88
CA LYS A 49 -11.66 21.35 -11.91
C LYS A 49 -10.77 22.33 -11.14
N TYR A 50 -10.42 22.00 -9.89
CA TYR A 50 -9.56 22.85 -9.07
C TYR A 50 -8.18 23.09 -9.69
N LEU A 51 -7.57 22.05 -10.27
CA LEU A 51 -6.29 22.15 -10.97
C LEU A 51 -6.36 23.13 -12.15
N CYS A 52 -7.36 22.94 -13.02
CA CYS A 52 -7.55 23.80 -14.21
C CYS A 52 -7.81 25.24 -13.83
N GLU A 53 -8.67 25.49 -12.84
CA GLU A 53 -8.98 26.84 -12.34
C GLU A 53 -7.76 27.50 -11.67
N SER A 54 -6.97 26.74 -10.90
CA SER A 54 -5.80 27.26 -10.17
C SER A 54 -4.63 27.61 -11.09
N LEU A 55 -4.47 26.88 -12.19
CA LEU A 55 -3.38 27.05 -13.13
C LEU A 55 -3.78 27.82 -14.39
N ASP A 56 -5.05 28.21 -14.51
CA ASP A 56 -5.61 28.86 -15.71
C ASP A 56 -5.30 28.06 -16.99
N ILE A 57 -5.58 26.74 -16.95
CA ILE A 57 -5.35 25.84 -18.08
C ILE A 57 -6.63 25.16 -18.53
N ASP A 58 -6.69 24.83 -19.83
CA ASP A 58 -7.82 24.10 -20.39
C ASP A 58 -7.77 22.63 -19.94
N LYS A 59 -8.93 22.07 -19.63
CA LYS A 59 -9.08 20.67 -19.30
C LYS A 59 -8.57 19.75 -20.41
N ASP A 60 -8.67 20.16 -21.66
CA ASP A 60 -8.31 19.34 -22.82
C ASP A 60 -6.80 19.08 -22.94
N ILE A 61 -5.97 19.86 -22.24
CA ILE A 61 -4.53 19.63 -22.17
C ILE A 61 -4.09 18.77 -20.97
N VAL A 62 -5.03 18.36 -20.11
CA VAL A 62 -4.75 17.56 -18.92
C VAL A 62 -5.05 16.11 -19.18
N SER A 63 -4.03 15.24 -19.07
CA SER A 63 -4.18 13.80 -19.09
C SER A 63 -4.16 13.25 -17.66
N VAL A 64 -5.08 12.34 -17.37
CA VAL A 64 -5.14 11.62 -16.10
C VAL A 64 -4.75 10.16 -16.34
N HIS A 65 -3.80 9.68 -15.55
CA HIS A 65 -3.30 8.32 -15.64
C HIS A 65 -3.59 7.57 -14.34
N ASP A 66 -3.82 6.27 -14.44
CA ASP A 66 -3.99 5.40 -13.29
C ASP A 66 -2.72 5.41 -12.43
N HIS A 67 -2.91 5.42 -11.11
CA HIS A 67 -1.83 5.49 -10.13
C HIS A 67 -0.84 4.33 -10.25
N HIS A 68 -1.36 3.10 -10.26
CA HIS A 68 -0.52 1.90 -10.36
C HIS A 68 0.07 1.71 -11.76
N GLU A 69 -0.64 2.11 -12.81
CA GLU A 69 -0.11 2.12 -14.17
C GLU A 69 1.09 3.08 -14.27
N SER A 70 1.00 4.27 -13.66
CA SER A 70 2.10 5.24 -13.61
C SER A 70 3.33 4.67 -12.89
N HIS A 71 3.15 4.00 -11.76
CA HIS A 71 4.23 3.29 -11.08
C HIS A 71 4.82 2.17 -11.94
N ALA A 72 4.00 1.39 -12.62
CA ALA A 72 4.45 0.28 -13.45
C ALA A 72 5.27 0.77 -14.65
N TYR A 73 4.81 1.81 -15.36
CA TYR A 73 5.57 2.41 -16.46
C TYR A 73 6.87 3.03 -15.99
N TYR A 74 6.85 3.77 -14.87
CA TYR A 74 8.08 4.33 -14.32
C TYR A 74 9.09 3.24 -13.98
N GLY A 75 8.67 2.20 -13.28
CA GLY A 75 9.53 1.08 -12.91
C GLY A 75 10.10 0.37 -14.15
N TYR A 76 9.29 0.11 -15.16
CA TYR A 76 9.72 -0.59 -16.37
C TYR A 76 10.71 0.24 -17.20
N ILE A 77 10.39 1.50 -17.49
CA ILE A 77 11.20 2.36 -18.36
C ILE A 77 12.55 2.73 -17.71
N SER A 78 12.57 2.94 -16.39
CA SER A 78 13.80 3.25 -15.66
C SER A 78 14.64 2.02 -15.29
N SER A 79 14.11 0.82 -15.49
CA SER A 79 14.81 -0.43 -15.21
C SER A 79 15.86 -0.77 -16.27
N PRO A 80 16.98 -1.45 -15.88
CA PRO A 80 17.90 -2.07 -16.84
C PRO A 80 17.24 -3.18 -17.69
N TYR A 81 16.05 -3.65 -17.31
CA TYR A 81 15.31 -4.70 -18.02
C TYR A 81 14.27 -4.18 -19.01
N ARG A 82 14.22 -2.87 -19.29
CA ARG A 82 13.24 -2.26 -20.21
C ARG A 82 13.24 -2.86 -21.63
N ASP A 83 14.38 -3.44 -22.04
CA ASP A 83 14.55 -4.09 -23.35
C ASP A 83 14.29 -5.61 -23.30
N ASN A 84 13.73 -6.12 -22.21
CA ASN A 84 13.41 -7.51 -21.99
C ASN A 84 11.96 -7.69 -21.55
N ALA A 85 11.43 -8.90 -21.73
CA ALA A 85 10.18 -9.27 -21.08
C ALA A 85 10.38 -9.27 -19.56
N SER A 86 9.54 -8.56 -18.82
CA SER A 86 9.65 -8.38 -17.39
C SER A 86 8.29 -8.42 -16.70
N LEU A 87 8.27 -8.95 -15.47
CA LEU A 87 7.14 -8.80 -14.55
C LEU A 87 7.33 -7.54 -13.71
N ILE A 88 6.33 -6.69 -13.70
CA ILE A 88 6.32 -5.45 -12.95
C ILE A 88 5.28 -5.58 -11.83
N TYR A 89 5.75 -5.53 -10.60
CA TYR A 89 4.94 -5.50 -9.39
C TYR A 89 4.85 -4.08 -8.87
N THR A 90 3.63 -3.59 -8.67
CA THR A 90 3.45 -2.33 -7.94
C THR A 90 2.84 -2.60 -6.59
N MET A 91 3.31 -1.90 -5.56
CA MET A 91 2.75 -1.96 -4.23
C MET A 91 2.75 -0.58 -3.61
N ASP A 92 1.60 -0.14 -3.11
CA ASP A 92 1.42 1.17 -2.50
C ASP A 92 0.35 1.12 -1.40
N GLY A 93 0.23 2.18 -0.62
CA GLY A 93 -0.82 2.37 0.39
C GLY A 93 -2.23 2.41 -0.18
N GLY A 94 -2.37 2.74 -1.46
CA GLY A 94 -3.60 2.73 -2.25
C GLY A 94 -3.69 3.87 -3.25
N GLY A 95 -4.26 3.60 -4.41
CA GLY A 95 -4.58 4.53 -5.49
C GLY A 95 -5.48 3.83 -6.50
N ASP A 96 -6.46 4.55 -7.03
CA ASP A 96 -7.39 4.06 -8.06
C ASP A 96 -7.98 2.66 -7.79
N ASN A 97 -8.49 2.47 -6.56
CA ASN A 97 -9.10 1.22 -6.07
C ASN A 97 -8.15 0.00 -6.03
N ALA A 98 -6.85 0.22 -6.05
CA ALA A 98 -5.86 -0.82 -5.89
C ALA A 98 -4.80 -0.43 -4.85
N ASN A 99 -4.05 -1.42 -4.38
CA ASN A 99 -2.84 -1.25 -3.60
C ASN A 99 -1.74 -2.24 -3.99
N GLY A 100 -1.96 -2.99 -5.05
CA GLY A 100 -0.96 -3.82 -5.69
C GLY A 100 -1.41 -4.29 -7.05
N THR A 101 -0.53 -4.26 -8.06
CA THR A 101 -0.78 -4.79 -9.40
C THR A 101 0.39 -5.65 -9.87
N VAL A 102 0.11 -6.52 -10.83
CA VAL A 102 1.13 -7.26 -11.58
C VAL A 102 0.91 -6.99 -13.06
N SER A 103 1.95 -6.55 -13.74
CA SER A 103 1.93 -6.29 -15.18
C SER A 103 3.07 -7.00 -15.90
N ILE A 104 2.88 -7.27 -17.17
CA ILE A 104 3.91 -7.77 -18.08
C ILE A 104 4.35 -6.60 -18.97
N GLY A 105 5.64 -6.31 -18.96
CA GLY A 105 6.30 -5.39 -19.90
C GLY A 105 6.99 -6.19 -21.00
N ARG A 106 6.84 -5.74 -22.26
CA ARG A 106 7.59 -6.24 -23.41
C ARG A 106 8.09 -5.07 -24.24
N PRO A 107 9.28 -5.16 -24.85
CA PRO A 107 9.84 -4.09 -25.65
C PRO A 107 8.88 -3.65 -26.77
N GLY A 108 8.66 -2.33 -26.88
CA GLY A 108 7.82 -1.74 -27.92
C GLY A 108 6.31 -1.99 -27.78
N GLN A 109 5.86 -2.55 -26.66
CA GLN A 109 4.44 -2.81 -26.38
C GLN A 109 3.98 -2.03 -25.16
N ALA A 110 2.68 -1.75 -25.09
CA ALA A 110 2.06 -1.24 -23.87
C ALA A 110 2.14 -2.30 -22.75
N LEU A 111 2.18 -1.85 -21.49
CA LEU A 111 2.13 -2.76 -20.36
C LEU A 111 0.79 -3.52 -20.34
N GLN A 112 0.87 -4.80 -20.06
CA GLN A 112 -0.29 -5.66 -19.89
C GLN A 112 -0.51 -5.94 -18.41
N GLU A 113 -1.47 -5.28 -17.77
CA GLU A 113 -1.88 -5.62 -16.42
C GLU A 113 -2.55 -7.00 -16.41
N ILE A 114 -2.03 -7.92 -15.60
CA ILE A 114 -2.54 -9.29 -15.46
C ILE A 114 -3.18 -9.56 -14.10
N SER A 115 -2.95 -8.69 -13.11
CA SER A 115 -3.60 -8.76 -11.81
C SER A 115 -3.69 -7.38 -11.16
N ARG A 116 -4.82 -7.12 -10.50
CA ARG A 116 -5.08 -5.93 -9.69
C ARG A 116 -5.70 -6.34 -8.37
N SER A 117 -5.16 -5.86 -7.25
CA SER A 117 -5.61 -6.20 -5.91
C SER A 117 -5.81 -4.95 -5.05
N ALA A 118 -6.95 -4.86 -4.39
CA ALA A 118 -7.21 -3.88 -3.32
C ALA A 118 -6.84 -4.41 -1.93
N ASN A 119 -6.33 -5.64 -1.84
CA ASN A 119 -6.02 -6.32 -0.59
C ASN A 119 -4.51 -6.51 -0.34
N CYS A 120 -3.62 -5.93 -1.17
CA CYS A 120 -2.17 -5.94 -0.94
C CYS A 120 -1.81 -5.00 0.24
N ASN A 121 -2.31 -5.30 1.43
CA ASN A 121 -2.20 -4.42 2.60
C ASN A 121 -0.91 -4.63 3.41
N ILE A 122 0.17 -5.10 2.80
CA ILE A 122 1.47 -5.32 3.45
C ILE A 122 1.99 -4.02 4.07
N GLY A 123 2.00 -2.93 3.30
CA GLY A 123 2.43 -1.63 3.78
C GLY A 123 1.58 -1.10 4.95
N ARG A 124 0.26 -1.34 4.92
CA ARG A 124 -0.63 -0.97 6.05
C ARG A 124 -0.34 -1.78 7.31
N MET A 125 -0.07 -3.08 7.18
CA MET A 125 0.31 -3.90 8.32
C MET A 125 1.63 -3.41 8.93
N TYR A 126 2.59 -3.05 8.09
CA TYR A 126 3.87 -2.49 8.51
C TYR A 126 3.69 -1.14 9.23
N ARG A 127 2.86 -0.27 8.67
CA ARG A 127 2.48 1.02 9.28
C ARG A 127 1.83 0.84 10.66
N TYR A 128 0.92 -0.14 10.82
CA TYR A 128 0.31 -0.44 12.11
C TYR A 128 1.34 -0.96 13.11
N ALA A 129 2.26 -1.83 12.71
CA ALA A 129 3.34 -2.28 13.57
C ALA A 129 4.26 -1.12 14.02
N THR A 130 4.58 -0.20 13.11
CA THR A 130 5.35 1.02 13.41
C THR A 130 4.64 1.85 14.50
N LEU A 131 3.33 2.04 14.34
CA LEU A 131 2.50 2.77 15.31
C LEU A 131 2.42 2.07 16.67
N LEU A 132 2.23 0.75 16.68
CA LEU A 132 2.16 -0.04 17.91
C LEU A 132 3.42 0.05 18.76
N LEU A 133 4.57 0.22 18.12
CA LEU A 133 5.86 0.41 18.80
C LEU A 133 6.13 1.87 19.18
N GLY A 134 5.14 2.77 19.08
CA GLY A 134 5.26 4.17 19.44
C GLY A 134 6.11 5.00 18.47
N MET A 135 6.36 4.47 17.27
CA MET A 135 7.09 5.18 16.22
C MET A 135 6.13 5.89 15.27
N ARG A 136 6.64 6.89 14.54
CA ARG A 136 5.85 7.70 13.62
C ARG A 136 5.57 6.94 12.32
N PRO A 137 4.30 6.62 12.00
CA PRO A 137 3.95 5.96 10.75
C PRO A 137 4.26 6.83 9.53
N ALA A 138 4.60 6.17 8.42
CA ALA A 138 5.04 6.76 7.16
C ALA A 138 6.38 7.51 7.21
N ASP A 139 7.10 7.43 8.35
CA ASP A 139 8.44 8.01 8.52
C ASP A 139 9.44 7.03 9.14
N HIS A 140 8.96 6.12 10.01
CA HIS A 140 9.85 5.30 10.83
C HIS A 140 9.79 3.79 10.53
N GLU A 141 9.16 3.38 9.45
CA GLU A 141 9.09 1.97 9.04
C GLU A 141 10.48 1.36 8.86
N TYR A 142 11.45 2.14 8.37
CA TYR A 142 12.84 1.70 8.24
C TYR A 142 13.50 1.39 9.59
N LYS A 143 13.10 2.07 10.67
CA LYS A 143 13.60 1.77 12.03
C LYS A 143 13.06 0.43 12.52
N LEU A 144 11.80 0.15 12.19
CA LEU A 144 11.18 -1.13 12.49
C LEU A 144 11.88 -2.26 11.74
N MET A 145 12.16 -2.07 10.46
CA MET A 145 12.92 -3.00 9.65
C MET A 145 14.31 -3.26 10.24
N GLY A 146 15.03 -2.21 10.66
CA GLY A 146 16.32 -2.34 11.33
C GLY A 146 16.21 -3.09 12.67
N LEU A 147 15.16 -2.84 13.45
CA LEU A 147 14.93 -3.51 14.74
C LEU A 147 14.69 -5.02 14.57
N ALA A 148 14.09 -5.45 13.47
CA ALA A 148 13.82 -6.85 13.19
C ALA A 148 15.10 -7.71 13.15
N ALA A 149 16.24 -7.13 12.77
CA ALA A 149 17.53 -7.82 12.70
C ALA A 149 18.10 -8.21 14.08
N TYR A 150 17.58 -7.63 15.16
CA TYR A 150 18.02 -7.95 16.54
C TYR A 150 17.26 -9.13 17.16
N ASN A 151 16.36 -9.78 16.39
CA ASN A 151 15.61 -10.94 16.84
C ASN A 151 15.85 -12.14 15.90
N SER A 152 15.29 -13.28 16.27
CA SER A 152 15.36 -14.52 15.52
C SER A 152 14.01 -15.24 15.56
N GLU A 153 13.87 -16.27 14.74
CA GLU A 153 12.67 -17.11 14.70
C GLU A 153 12.28 -17.64 16.08
N LYS A 154 13.27 -18.01 16.90
CA LYS A 154 13.03 -18.56 18.26
C LYS A 154 12.19 -17.63 19.14
N TYR A 155 12.40 -16.34 19.07
CA TYR A 155 11.73 -15.37 19.93
C TYR A 155 10.67 -14.53 19.22
N GLY A 156 10.71 -14.47 17.87
CA GLY A 156 9.80 -13.68 17.05
C GLY A 156 8.64 -14.48 16.45
N LYS A 157 8.67 -15.82 16.59
CA LYS A 157 7.66 -16.70 15.97
C LYS A 157 6.24 -16.39 16.41
N SER A 158 6.00 -16.11 17.68
CA SER A 158 4.64 -15.82 18.17
C SER A 158 4.06 -14.56 17.53
N ALA A 159 4.87 -13.52 17.36
CA ALA A 159 4.43 -12.32 16.65
C ALA A 159 4.22 -12.58 15.15
N TYR A 160 5.11 -13.34 14.51
CA TYR A 160 4.93 -13.79 13.14
C TYR A 160 3.61 -14.54 12.92
N ASP A 161 3.28 -15.49 13.79
CA ASP A 161 2.06 -16.29 13.67
C ASP A 161 0.80 -15.40 13.72
N ILE A 162 0.79 -14.35 14.55
CA ILE A 162 -0.30 -13.37 14.62
C ILE A 162 -0.48 -12.65 13.27
N TYR A 163 0.60 -12.19 12.64
CA TYR A 163 0.53 -11.59 11.30
C TYR A 163 0.13 -12.61 10.24
N ALA A 164 0.64 -13.83 10.33
CA ALA A 164 0.36 -14.90 9.37
C ALA A 164 -1.11 -15.36 9.35
N GLU A 165 -1.86 -15.09 10.41
CA GLU A 165 -3.30 -15.38 10.47
C GLU A 165 -4.18 -14.41 9.68
N THR A 166 -3.65 -13.31 9.17
CA THR A 166 -4.45 -12.23 8.59
C THR A 166 -4.49 -12.25 7.07
N LEU A 167 -3.40 -11.92 6.43
CA LEU A 167 -3.27 -11.75 4.98
C LEU A 167 -2.57 -12.97 4.36
N GLN A 168 -2.99 -13.40 3.17
CA GLN A 168 -2.30 -14.41 2.38
C GLN A 168 -2.29 -14.03 0.90
N VAL A 169 -1.34 -14.59 0.17
CA VAL A 169 -1.32 -14.54 -1.29
C VAL A 169 -2.43 -15.42 -1.84
N ASP A 170 -3.06 -14.99 -2.93
CA ASP A 170 -4.10 -15.70 -3.67
C ASP A 170 -3.86 -15.56 -5.18
N GLY A 171 -3.15 -16.52 -5.76
CA GLY A 171 -2.66 -16.42 -7.14
C GLY A 171 -1.71 -15.23 -7.29
N LEU A 172 -2.07 -14.29 -8.15
CA LEU A 172 -1.34 -13.02 -8.36
C LEU A 172 -1.88 -11.85 -7.53
N GLY A 173 -2.76 -12.10 -6.57
CA GLY A 173 -3.33 -11.10 -5.69
C GLY A 173 -3.26 -11.51 -4.22
N PHE A 174 -4.11 -10.88 -3.40
CA PHE A 174 -4.14 -11.09 -1.95
C PHE A 174 -5.57 -11.25 -1.45
N LYS A 175 -5.73 -12.05 -0.40
CA LYS A 175 -6.98 -12.16 0.35
C LYS A 175 -6.74 -12.23 1.86
N TYR A 176 -7.74 -11.82 2.61
CA TYR A 176 -7.74 -12.01 4.06
C TYR A 176 -8.18 -13.44 4.41
N LYS A 177 -7.51 -14.02 5.41
CA LYS A 177 -7.87 -15.32 6.00
C LYS A 177 -9.03 -15.18 6.97
N LYS A 178 -9.20 -13.98 7.55
CA LYS A 178 -10.21 -13.67 8.56
C LYS A 178 -10.90 -12.37 8.23
N ASP A 179 -12.18 -12.26 8.53
CA ASP A 179 -12.89 -10.99 8.53
C ASP A 179 -12.50 -10.19 9.80
N ILE A 180 -11.63 -9.21 9.63
CA ILE A 180 -11.14 -8.35 10.71
C ILE A 180 -11.64 -6.94 10.44
N LYS A 181 -12.56 -6.47 11.29
CA LYS A 181 -13.17 -5.14 11.15
C LYS A 181 -12.15 -4.01 11.28
N ASP A 182 -11.18 -4.15 12.20
CA ASP A 182 -10.13 -3.17 12.41
C ASP A 182 -8.80 -3.88 12.70
N HIS A 183 -7.90 -3.84 11.73
CA HIS A 183 -6.60 -4.51 11.81
C HIS A 183 -5.67 -3.87 12.84
N PHE A 184 -5.75 -2.55 13.07
CA PHE A 184 -4.93 -1.89 14.09
C PHE A 184 -5.25 -2.42 15.48
N TRP A 185 -6.54 -2.43 15.85
CA TRP A 185 -6.97 -2.94 17.15
C TRP A 185 -6.72 -4.43 17.30
N TYR A 186 -6.93 -5.20 16.23
CA TYR A 186 -6.61 -6.62 16.22
C TYR A 186 -5.13 -6.87 16.55
N PHE A 187 -4.20 -6.16 15.88
CA PHE A 187 -2.78 -6.32 16.15
C PHE A 187 -2.40 -5.79 17.53
N LYS A 188 -2.97 -4.66 17.96
CA LYS A 188 -2.73 -4.13 19.28
C LYS A 188 -3.08 -5.15 20.37
N ASP A 189 -4.27 -5.71 20.32
CA ASP A 189 -4.74 -6.67 21.33
C ASP A 189 -3.91 -7.96 21.32
N LYS A 190 -3.53 -8.45 20.15
CA LYS A 190 -2.79 -9.71 20.01
C LYS A 190 -1.30 -9.58 20.30
N LEU A 191 -0.70 -8.42 20.03
CA LEU A 191 0.72 -8.18 20.22
C LEU A 191 1.04 -7.50 21.56
N GLU A 192 0.02 -7.19 22.36
CA GLU A 192 0.21 -6.60 23.69
C GLU A 192 1.15 -7.46 24.54
N GLY A 193 2.12 -6.82 25.21
CA GLY A 193 3.11 -7.48 26.04
C GLY A 193 4.23 -8.22 25.31
N GLN A 194 4.21 -8.26 23.97
CA GLN A 194 5.33 -8.83 23.22
C GLN A 194 6.53 -7.85 23.19
N ARG A 195 7.72 -8.40 23.05
CA ARG A 195 8.95 -7.59 22.91
C ARG A 195 8.90 -6.83 21.60
N PHE A 196 9.43 -5.60 21.60
CA PHE A 196 9.46 -4.73 20.41
C PHE A 196 10.18 -5.36 19.21
N ASP A 197 11.33 -5.99 19.48
CA ASP A 197 12.09 -6.68 18.45
C ASP A 197 11.39 -7.94 17.92
N ALA A 198 10.57 -8.62 18.75
CA ALA A 198 9.74 -9.74 18.30
C ALA A 198 8.62 -9.27 17.38
N VAL A 199 7.93 -8.17 17.72
CA VAL A 199 6.92 -7.55 16.85
C VAL A 199 7.53 -7.13 15.52
N ALA A 200 8.70 -6.49 15.56
CA ALA A 200 9.44 -6.06 14.37
C ALA A 200 9.85 -7.26 13.49
N TYR A 201 10.41 -8.30 14.10
CA TYR A 201 10.76 -9.53 13.39
C TYR A 201 9.53 -10.17 12.74
N GLY A 202 8.42 -10.27 13.47
CA GLY A 202 7.20 -10.90 12.99
C GLY A 202 6.66 -10.26 11.73
N ILE A 203 6.54 -8.94 11.71
CA ILE A 203 6.05 -8.21 10.52
C ILE A 203 7.06 -8.28 9.36
N GLN A 204 8.36 -8.09 9.63
CA GLN A 204 9.39 -8.19 8.61
C GLN A 204 9.38 -9.56 7.94
N LYS A 205 9.40 -10.63 8.74
CA LYS A 205 9.34 -11.99 8.23
C LYS A 205 8.06 -12.28 7.45
N ARG A 206 6.94 -11.73 7.91
CA ARG A 206 5.67 -11.88 7.17
C ARG A 206 5.71 -11.19 5.81
N CYS A 207 6.26 -10.00 5.73
CA CYS A 207 6.45 -9.30 4.45
C CYS A 207 7.32 -10.11 3.49
N GLU A 208 8.45 -10.63 3.96
CA GLU A 208 9.34 -11.47 3.15
C GLU A 208 8.63 -12.69 2.58
N VAL A 209 7.87 -13.40 3.40
CA VAL A 209 7.12 -14.59 2.97
C VAL A 209 6.06 -14.23 1.94
N LEU A 210 5.27 -13.18 2.18
CA LEU A 210 4.21 -12.76 1.25
C LEU A 210 4.78 -12.30 -0.10
N LEU A 211 5.81 -11.48 -0.08
CA LEU A 211 6.43 -10.97 -1.31
C LEU A 211 7.10 -12.08 -2.10
N THR A 212 7.82 -12.99 -1.43
CA THR A 212 8.47 -14.12 -2.08
C THR A 212 7.44 -15.05 -2.73
N GLU A 213 6.34 -15.35 -2.03
CA GLU A 213 5.26 -16.18 -2.56
C GLU A 213 4.59 -15.50 -3.78
N TRP A 214 4.25 -14.22 -3.66
CA TRP A 214 3.61 -13.44 -4.72
C TRP A 214 4.47 -13.39 -5.99
N ILE A 215 5.75 -13.07 -5.86
CA ILE A 215 6.70 -13.06 -6.97
C ILE A 215 6.86 -14.45 -7.57
N SER A 216 7.01 -15.49 -6.73
CA SER A 216 7.16 -16.87 -7.20
C SER A 216 5.95 -17.34 -8.00
N ASN A 217 4.74 -16.94 -7.61
CA ASN A 217 3.53 -17.26 -8.35
C ASN A 217 3.54 -16.62 -9.74
N GLY A 218 3.91 -15.33 -9.84
CA GLY A 218 4.01 -14.66 -11.14
C GLY A 218 5.05 -15.29 -12.05
N VAL A 219 6.22 -15.64 -11.54
CA VAL A 219 7.25 -16.33 -12.31
C VAL A 219 6.76 -17.70 -12.80
N LYS A 220 6.07 -18.47 -11.96
CA LYS A 220 5.50 -19.77 -12.31
C LYS A 220 4.43 -19.65 -13.39
N GLU A 221 3.57 -18.65 -13.29
CA GLU A 221 2.43 -18.46 -14.20
C GLU A 221 2.88 -17.95 -15.57
N THR A 222 3.88 -17.08 -15.61
CA THR A 222 4.28 -16.39 -16.85
C THR A 222 5.57 -16.93 -17.48
N GLY A 223 6.42 -17.62 -16.72
CA GLY A 223 7.76 -18.02 -17.14
C GLY A 223 8.77 -16.86 -17.23
N ILE A 224 8.39 -15.64 -16.82
CA ILE A 224 9.25 -14.45 -16.90
C ILE A 224 10.04 -14.31 -15.59
N GLY A 225 11.38 -14.28 -15.70
CA GLY A 225 12.28 -14.21 -14.56
C GLY A 225 12.85 -12.82 -14.25
N ASN A 226 12.66 -11.82 -15.13
CA ASN A 226 13.06 -10.44 -14.85
C ASN A 226 11.99 -9.78 -14.01
N ILE A 227 12.33 -9.37 -12.79
CA ILE A 227 11.39 -8.80 -11.82
C ILE A 227 11.71 -7.34 -11.59
N ILE A 228 10.69 -6.52 -11.65
CA ILE A 228 10.73 -5.09 -11.37
C ILE A 228 9.70 -4.80 -10.27
N MET A 229 10.10 -4.05 -9.25
CA MET A 229 9.19 -3.58 -8.20
C MET A 229 9.17 -2.06 -8.19
N SER A 230 7.98 -1.49 -8.06
CA SER A 230 7.77 -0.04 -8.00
C SER A 230 6.60 0.29 -7.07
N GLY A 231 6.56 1.53 -6.58
CA GLY A 231 5.55 2.01 -5.64
C GLY A 231 6.18 2.69 -4.44
N GLY A 232 5.37 3.01 -3.41
CA GLY A 232 5.79 3.71 -2.22
C GLY A 232 5.66 2.93 -0.91
#